data_d3ea0285412d32e64baa147d74bbdf57
#
_entry.id   d3ea0285412d32e64baa147d74bbdf57
#
_cell.length_a   1.000
_cell.length_b   1.000
_cell.length_c   1.000
_cell.angle_alpha   90.00
_cell.angle_beta   90.00
_cell.angle_gamma   90.00
#
_symmetry.space_group_name_H-M   'P 1'
#
loop_
_entity.id
_entity.type
_entity.pdbx_description
1 polymer ?
#
loop_
_entity_poly.entity_id
_entity_poly.type
_entity_poly.pdbx_seq_one_letter_code
_entity_poly.pdbx_strand_id
1 'polypeptide(L)'
;MADAAKEQVTEKAASPSVNLADLASKAEDQGQAMEVRHPNSGEVLRFDDGRPYTITLVGKDSDRFLELQRKITDRRLQAMQRSRQPLMTAMAEKDEIELLVNATLTWDVMFGDNGSSKPSPENYRKAYTSIRWLRRQVDEFVGNTGNFFKTT
;
A
#
# COMPACT_ATOMS: atom_id res chain seq x y z
N MET A 1 -38.96 27.45 -14.73
CA MET A 1 -38.77 27.10 -14.43
C MET A 1 -38.15 26.36 -14.15
N ALA A 2 -38.01 25.84 -14.35
CA ALA A 2 -37.38 24.91 -14.11
C ALA A 2 -36.11 25.23 -13.86
N ASP A 3 -35.65 25.79 -13.99
CA ASP A 3 -34.53 26.02 -13.66
C ASP A 3 -34.20 25.96 -12.51
N ALA A 4 -34.86 26.05 -11.94
CA ALA A 4 -34.59 25.88 -10.69
C ALA A 4 -34.26 24.58 -10.47
N ALA A 5 -34.82 23.86 -11.04
CA ALA A 5 -34.50 22.59 -10.72
C ALA A 5 -33.15 22.32 -11.09
N LYS A 6 -32.63 23.00 -11.80
CA LYS A 6 -31.44 22.72 -12.07
C LYS A 6 -30.53 23.10 -11.28
N GLU A 7 -30.68 23.75 -10.70
CA GLU A 7 -29.79 24.03 -9.91
C GLU A 7 -29.68 23.46 -8.93
N GLN A 8 -30.24 22.88 -8.80
CA GLN A 8 -30.03 22.28 -7.93
C GLN A 8 -29.37 21.48 -7.99
N VAL A 9 -29.38 21.14 -8.72
CA VAL A 9 -28.80 20.23 -8.75
C VAL A 9 -27.61 20.32 -8.52
N THR A 10 -27.26 20.98 -8.72
CA THR A 10 -26.07 20.95 -8.47
C THR A 10 -25.67 21.09 -7.33
N GLU A 11 -26.00 21.12 -6.93
CA GLU A 11 -25.47 21.00 -6.08
C GLU A 11 -25.14 20.31 -5.57
N LYS A 12 -25.29 19.71 -5.99
CA LYS A 12 -24.95 18.89 -5.73
C LYS A 12 -24.10 18.75 -5.45
N ALA A 13 -24.09 19.00 -5.60
CA ALA A 13 -23.29 18.89 -5.44
C ALA A 13 -22.63 18.74 -5.04
N ALA A 14 -23.05 18.94 -4.90
CA ALA A 14 -22.14 18.75 -4.44
C ALA A 14 -21.25 17.99 -4.71
N SER A 15 -21.56 17.33 -5.38
CA SER A 15 -20.35 16.85 -5.75
C SER A 15 -19.67 17.91 -6.39
N PRO A 16 -18.72 18.28 -5.81
CA PRO A 16 -18.05 19.38 -6.29
C PRO A 16 -17.50 19.05 -7.62
N SER A 17 -17.30 20.01 -8.36
CA SER A 17 -16.60 19.80 -9.57
C SER A 17 -15.24 19.28 -9.21
N VAL A 18 -15.01 18.02 -9.50
CA VAL A 18 -13.74 17.38 -9.22
C VAL A 18 -12.81 17.64 -10.39
N ASN A 19 -11.67 18.19 -10.09
CA ASN A 19 -10.63 18.36 -11.09
C ASN A 19 -9.74 17.12 -11.06
N LEU A 20 -9.57 16.50 -12.21
CA LEU A 20 -8.77 15.27 -12.28
C LEU A 20 -7.34 15.48 -11.80
N ALA A 21 -6.83 16.71 -11.95
CA ALA A 21 -5.48 17.00 -11.46
C ALA A 21 -5.39 16.84 -9.94
N ASP A 22 -6.49 17.08 -9.24
CA ASP A 22 -6.53 16.93 -7.79
C ASP A 22 -6.58 15.46 -7.38
N LEU A 23 -6.90 14.59 -8.31
CA LEU A 23 -6.93 13.14 -8.08
C LEU A 23 -5.72 12.45 -8.66
N ALA A 24 -4.67 13.18 -8.95
CA ALA A 24 -3.44 12.59 -9.43
C ALA A 24 -2.80 11.75 -8.34
N SER A 25 -1.88 10.91 -8.75
CA SER A 25 -1.28 9.90 -7.87
C SER A 25 -0.47 10.48 -6.72
N LYS A 26 -0.37 11.79 -6.60
CA LYS A 26 0.34 12.40 -5.48
C LYS A 26 -0.18 11.94 -4.12
N ALA A 27 -1.49 11.67 -4.03
CA ALA A 27 -2.04 11.17 -2.78
C ALA A 27 -1.43 9.82 -2.42
N GLU A 28 -1.14 8.99 -3.40
CA GLU A 28 -0.51 7.71 -3.16
C GLU A 28 0.97 7.85 -2.80
N ASP A 29 1.63 8.92 -3.27
CA ASP A 29 3.03 9.18 -2.92
C ASP A 29 3.19 9.64 -1.48
N GLN A 30 2.17 10.29 -0.92
CA GLN A 30 2.23 10.81 0.44
C GLN A 30 2.09 9.73 1.50
N GLY A 31 1.48 8.64 1.12
CA GLY A 31 1.31 7.52 2.03
C GLY A 31 0.09 7.64 2.90
N GLN A 32 -0.34 6.51 3.42
CA GLN A 32 -1.49 6.41 4.30
C GLN A 32 -1.23 5.30 5.31
N ALA A 33 -1.65 5.52 6.55
CA ALA A 33 -1.46 4.52 7.59
C ALA A 33 -2.53 3.44 7.47
N MET A 34 -2.07 2.19 7.44
CA MET A 34 -2.94 1.02 7.47
C MET A 34 -2.94 0.48 8.90
N GLU A 35 -4.12 0.21 9.45
CA GLU A 35 -4.21 -0.47 10.74
C GLU A 35 -4.12 -1.97 10.51
N VAL A 36 -3.22 -2.62 11.26
CA VAL A 36 -3.01 -4.07 11.12
C VAL A 36 -4.13 -4.79 11.86
N ARG A 37 -4.74 -5.77 11.23
CA ARG A 37 -5.85 -6.50 11.80
C ARG A 37 -5.49 -7.95 12.05
N HIS A 38 -6.05 -8.49 13.12
CA HIS A 38 -5.88 -9.91 13.44
C HIS A 38 -6.44 -10.76 12.30
N PRO A 39 -5.71 -11.78 11.85
CA PRO A 39 -6.13 -12.52 10.65
C PRO A 39 -7.42 -13.32 10.85
N ASN A 40 -7.77 -13.65 12.08
CA ASN A 40 -8.96 -14.43 12.35
C ASN A 40 -10.15 -13.57 12.73
N SER A 41 -9.98 -12.67 13.72
CA SER A 41 -11.11 -11.88 14.23
C SER A 41 -11.36 -10.60 13.44
N GLY A 42 -10.37 -10.12 12.70
CA GLY A 42 -10.48 -8.85 11.99
C GLY A 42 -10.34 -7.62 12.85
N GLU A 43 -10.10 -7.81 14.15
CA GLU A 43 -9.95 -6.68 15.06
C GLU A 43 -8.59 -6.05 14.90
N VAL A 44 -8.53 -4.73 15.08
CA VAL A 44 -7.29 -4.00 14.99
C VAL A 44 -6.36 -4.43 16.13
N LEU A 45 -5.13 -4.77 15.78
CA LEU A 45 -4.12 -5.11 16.78
C LEU A 45 -3.64 -3.84 17.45
N ARG A 46 -3.45 -3.91 18.77
CA ARG A 46 -3.12 -2.72 19.57
C ARG A 46 -2.00 -3.02 20.54
N PHE A 47 -1.26 -1.96 20.87
CA PHE A 47 -0.32 -2.01 21.98
C PHE A 47 -1.11 -2.02 23.31
N ASP A 48 -0.40 -2.27 24.38
CA ASP A 48 -1.01 -2.30 25.71
C ASP A 48 -1.65 -0.97 26.07
N ASP A 49 -1.13 0.13 25.54
CA ASP A 49 -1.68 1.46 25.83
C ASP A 49 -2.85 1.84 24.93
N GLY A 50 -3.28 0.94 24.06
CA GLY A 50 -4.44 1.16 23.21
C GLY A 50 -4.14 1.68 21.83
N ARG A 51 -2.89 2.08 21.55
CA ARG A 51 -2.54 2.56 20.20
C ARG A 51 -2.61 1.42 19.20
N PRO A 52 -3.15 1.66 18.00
CA PRO A 52 -3.21 0.59 17.01
C PRO A 52 -1.85 0.32 16.39
N TYR A 53 -1.64 -0.89 15.94
CA TYR A 53 -0.51 -1.22 15.08
C TYR A 53 -0.76 -0.59 13.73
N THR A 54 0.19 0.19 13.23
CA THR A 54 0.03 0.85 11.93
C THR A 54 1.26 0.65 11.07
N ILE A 55 1.01 0.58 9.76
CA ILE A 55 2.07 0.55 8.76
C ILE A 55 1.70 1.63 7.75
N THR A 56 2.60 2.57 7.53
CA THR A 56 2.34 3.67 6.60
C THR A 56 2.89 3.29 5.24
N LEU A 57 2.03 3.31 4.24
CA LEU A 57 2.31 2.75 2.92
C LEU A 57 2.01 3.77 1.83
N VAL A 58 2.76 3.68 0.72
CA VAL A 58 2.39 4.39 -0.50
C VAL A 58 1.59 3.45 -1.39
N GLY A 59 0.86 4.01 -2.33
CA GLY A 59 0.02 3.22 -3.21
C GLY A 59 0.74 2.64 -4.40
N LYS A 60 0.05 1.74 -5.10
CA LYS A 60 0.63 1.06 -6.26
C LYS A 60 0.86 1.99 -7.44
N ASP A 61 0.19 3.15 -7.45
CA ASP A 61 0.37 4.14 -8.51
C ASP A 61 1.33 5.25 -8.09
N SER A 62 1.96 5.11 -6.92
CA SER A 62 2.96 6.07 -6.49
C SER A 62 4.21 5.96 -7.36
N ASP A 63 4.93 7.06 -7.47
CA ASP A 63 6.16 7.07 -8.28
C ASP A 63 7.16 6.05 -7.78
N ARG A 64 7.31 5.95 -6.48
CA ARG A 64 8.24 5.02 -5.86
C ARG A 64 7.92 3.57 -6.22
N PHE A 65 6.64 3.21 -6.14
CA PHE A 65 6.22 1.84 -6.44
C PHE A 65 6.41 1.52 -7.92
N LEU A 66 5.99 2.43 -8.79
CA LEU A 66 6.09 2.22 -10.23
C LEU A 66 7.54 2.14 -10.71
N GLU A 67 8.40 2.93 -10.11
CA GLU A 67 9.80 2.92 -10.49
C GLU A 67 10.45 1.58 -10.20
N LEU A 68 10.23 1.04 -9.00
CA LEU A 68 10.78 -0.27 -8.66
C LEU A 68 10.15 -1.36 -9.49
N GLN A 69 8.85 -1.27 -9.76
CA GLN A 69 8.17 -2.25 -10.58
C GLN A 69 8.76 -2.31 -11.98
N ARG A 70 9.10 -1.15 -12.56
CA ARG A 70 9.75 -1.12 -13.86
C ARG A 70 11.12 -1.79 -13.81
N LYS A 71 11.90 -1.51 -12.76
CA LYS A 71 13.22 -2.11 -12.64
C LYS A 71 13.13 -3.63 -12.52
N ILE A 72 12.16 -4.12 -11.79
CA ILE A 72 11.95 -5.55 -11.64
C ILE A 72 11.57 -6.18 -12.97
N THR A 73 10.64 -5.54 -13.69
CA THR A 73 10.20 -6.04 -14.98
C THR A 73 11.37 -6.11 -15.96
N ASP A 74 12.21 -5.07 -15.98
CA ASP A 74 13.37 -5.06 -16.87
C ASP A 74 14.34 -6.18 -16.53
N ARG A 75 14.59 -6.41 -15.23
CA ARG A 75 15.48 -7.49 -14.83
C ARG A 75 14.94 -8.86 -15.24
N ARG A 76 13.63 -9.05 -15.10
CA ARG A 76 13.00 -10.31 -15.49
C ARG A 76 13.15 -10.55 -17.01
N LEU A 77 12.90 -9.51 -17.79
CA LEU A 77 13.03 -9.63 -19.23
C LEU A 77 14.46 -9.98 -19.65
N GLN A 78 15.44 -9.32 -19.02
CA GLN A 78 16.84 -9.62 -19.32
C GLN A 78 17.20 -11.05 -18.92
N ALA A 79 16.73 -11.49 -17.76
CA ALA A 79 17.01 -12.85 -17.31
C ALA A 79 16.40 -13.89 -18.23
N MET A 80 15.18 -13.65 -18.70
CA MET A 80 14.52 -14.56 -19.63
C MET A 80 15.26 -14.62 -20.96
N GLN A 81 15.77 -13.49 -21.43
CA GLN A 81 16.51 -13.46 -22.69
C GLN A 81 17.83 -14.22 -22.58
N ARG A 82 18.48 -14.15 -21.43
CA ARG A 82 19.77 -14.81 -21.23
C ARG A 82 19.63 -16.31 -21.06
N SER A 83 18.72 -16.73 -20.20
CA SER A 83 18.66 -18.12 -19.79
C SER A 83 17.53 -18.89 -20.45
N ARG A 84 16.56 -18.20 -21.02
CA ARG A 84 15.37 -18.81 -21.60
C ARG A 84 14.62 -19.70 -20.63
N GLN A 85 14.83 -19.47 -19.33
CA GLN A 85 14.13 -20.22 -18.32
C GLN A 85 12.89 -19.46 -17.88
N PRO A 86 11.81 -20.19 -17.57
CA PRO A 86 10.63 -19.51 -17.04
C PRO A 86 10.93 -18.89 -15.69
N LEU A 87 10.17 -17.85 -15.38
CA LEU A 87 10.30 -17.20 -14.09
C LEU A 87 9.89 -18.17 -13.00
N MET A 88 10.73 -18.30 -11.97
CA MET A 88 10.45 -19.20 -10.89
C MET A 88 9.52 -18.54 -9.89
N THR A 89 8.62 -19.33 -9.29
CA THR A 89 7.68 -18.82 -8.29
C THR A 89 8.41 -18.12 -7.14
N ALA A 90 9.56 -18.67 -6.73
CA ALA A 90 10.33 -18.09 -5.65
C ALA A 90 10.82 -16.69 -5.97
N MET A 91 11.20 -16.46 -7.23
CA MET A 91 11.64 -15.12 -7.65
C MET A 91 10.47 -14.15 -7.68
N ALA A 92 9.30 -14.62 -8.12
CA ALA A 92 8.11 -13.78 -8.15
C ALA A 92 7.72 -13.36 -6.73
N GLU A 93 7.77 -14.29 -5.80
CA GLU A 93 7.44 -13.98 -4.40
C GLU A 93 8.44 -12.99 -3.81
N LYS A 94 9.73 -13.20 -4.08
CA LYS A 94 10.76 -12.30 -3.60
C LYS A 94 10.55 -10.87 -4.13
N ASP A 95 10.22 -10.77 -5.41
CA ASP A 95 9.98 -9.47 -6.03
C ASP A 95 8.76 -8.79 -5.42
N GLU A 96 7.72 -9.55 -5.15
CA GLU A 96 6.52 -9.01 -4.52
C GLU A 96 6.85 -8.45 -3.14
N ILE A 97 7.63 -9.18 -2.35
CA ILE A 97 8.04 -8.71 -1.03
C ILE A 97 8.84 -7.43 -1.14
N GLU A 98 9.77 -7.35 -2.10
CA GLU A 98 10.56 -6.14 -2.25
C GLU A 98 9.72 -4.94 -2.65
N LEU A 99 8.70 -5.14 -3.48
CA LEU A 99 7.78 -4.05 -3.81
C LEU A 99 7.05 -3.55 -2.58
N LEU A 100 6.60 -4.45 -1.71
CA LEU A 100 5.89 -4.05 -0.49
C LEU A 100 6.83 -3.40 0.52
N VAL A 101 8.07 -3.88 0.62
CA VAL A 101 9.07 -3.24 1.47
C VAL A 101 9.31 -1.81 0.98
N ASN A 102 9.45 -1.65 -0.32
CA ASN A 102 9.67 -0.33 -0.90
C ASN A 102 8.46 0.59 -0.72
N ALA A 103 7.27 0.02 -0.64
CA ALA A 103 6.05 0.80 -0.43
C ALA A 103 5.87 1.24 1.02
N THR A 104 6.65 0.68 1.95
CA THR A 104 6.51 0.98 3.37
C THR A 104 7.37 2.17 3.74
N LEU A 105 6.71 3.24 4.23
CA LEU A 105 7.42 4.44 4.66
C LEU A 105 7.90 4.32 6.10
N THR A 106 7.04 3.80 6.97
CA THR A 106 7.37 3.61 8.38
C THR A 106 6.33 2.67 8.98
N TRP A 107 6.55 2.24 10.20
CA TRP A 107 5.54 1.45 10.90
C TRP A 107 5.63 1.68 12.40
N ASP A 108 4.57 1.27 13.10
CA ASP A 108 4.50 1.30 14.56
C ASP A 108 3.85 0.00 14.99
N VAL A 109 4.68 -1.04 15.16
CA VAL A 109 4.21 -2.38 15.51
C VAL A 109 5.23 -3.03 16.42
N MET A 110 4.79 -4.07 17.12
CA MET A 110 5.72 -4.96 17.82
C MET A 110 6.04 -6.14 16.90
N PHE A 111 7.31 -6.39 16.71
CA PHE A 111 7.78 -7.50 15.89
C PHE A 111 9.13 -7.97 16.43
N GLY A 112 9.17 -9.23 16.85
CA GLY A 112 10.39 -9.78 17.42
C GLY A 112 10.38 -9.73 18.93
N ASP A 113 11.55 -9.90 19.53
CA ASP A 113 11.67 -10.14 20.96
C ASP A 113 11.78 -8.86 21.80
N ASN A 114 12.02 -7.72 21.19
CA ASN A 114 12.38 -6.51 21.91
C ASN A 114 11.30 -5.46 21.89
N GLY A 115 10.04 -5.85 21.85
CA GLY A 115 8.94 -4.90 21.88
C GLY A 115 8.78 -4.18 20.56
N SER A 116 8.63 -2.85 20.62
CA SER A 116 8.43 -2.06 19.42
C SER A 116 9.60 -2.24 18.45
N SER A 117 9.30 -2.58 17.23
CA SER A 117 10.30 -2.88 16.24
C SER A 117 10.71 -1.61 15.49
N LYS A 118 12.00 -1.44 15.31
CA LYS A 118 12.52 -0.28 14.60
C LYS A 118 12.07 -0.29 13.14
N PRO A 119 11.53 0.82 12.63
CA PRO A 119 11.21 0.89 11.20
C PRO A 119 12.48 0.83 10.37
N SER A 120 12.59 -0.18 9.54
CA SER A 120 13.71 -0.33 8.62
C SER A 120 13.32 -1.31 7.52
N PRO A 121 13.89 -1.14 6.32
CA PRO A 121 13.60 -2.08 5.23
C PRO A 121 13.91 -3.53 5.62
N GLU A 122 14.96 -3.72 6.41
CA GLU A 122 15.31 -5.07 6.84
C GLU A 122 14.21 -5.70 7.68
N ASN A 123 13.66 -4.94 8.63
CA ASN A 123 12.59 -5.44 9.48
C ASN A 123 11.29 -5.64 8.71
N TYR A 124 10.97 -4.74 7.78
CA TYR A 124 9.80 -4.94 6.92
C TYR A 124 9.94 -6.24 6.13
N ARG A 125 11.11 -6.47 5.57
CA ARG A 125 11.35 -7.68 4.77
C ARG A 125 11.18 -8.93 5.61
N LYS A 126 11.72 -8.93 6.81
CA LYS A 126 11.58 -10.07 7.72
C LYS A 126 10.10 -10.33 8.03
N ALA A 127 9.36 -9.28 8.34
CA ALA A 127 7.96 -9.44 8.70
C ALA A 127 7.13 -9.93 7.52
N TYR A 128 7.31 -9.33 6.35
CA TYR A 128 6.52 -9.72 5.18
C TYR A 128 6.90 -11.10 4.67
N THR A 129 8.13 -11.53 4.90
CA THR A 129 8.55 -12.87 4.52
C THR A 129 7.95 -13.93 5.44
N SER A 130 7.94 -13.66 6.74
CA SER A 130 7.54 -14.66 7.72
C SER A 130 6.06 -14.64 8.05
N ILE A 131 5.39 -13.51 7.86
CA ILE A 131 3.98 -13.36 8.25
C ILE A 131 3.16 -13.13 6.99
N ARG A 132 2.70 -14.24 6.40
CA ARG A 132 2.03 -14.18 5.09
C ARG A 132 0.71 -13.43 5.15
N TRP A 133 -0.04 -13.58 6.24
CA TRP A 133 -1.31 -12.85 6.36
C TRP A 133 -1.08 -11.34 6.45
N LEU A 134 0.01 -10.92 7.08
CA LEU A 134 0.36 -9.52 7.13
C LEU A 134 0.72 -9.00 5.74
N ARG A 135 1.55 -9.76 5.02
CA ARG A 135 1.92 -9.39 3.65
C ARG A 135 0.67 -9.23 2.78
N ARG A 136 -0.30 -10.12 2.97
CA ARG A 136 -1.54 -10.06 2.20
C ARG A 136 -2.32 -8.79 2.51
N GLN A 137 -2.42 -8.41 3.79
CA GLN A 137 -3.09 -7.17 4.16
C GLN A 137 -2.41 -5.95 3.55
N VAL A 138 -1.08 -5.94 3.61
CA VAL A 138 -0.31 -4.83 3.04
C VAL A 138 -0.52 -4.76 1.53
N ASP A 139 -0.49 -5.90 0.86
CA ASP A 139 -0.67 -5.95 -0.59
C ASP A 139 -2.05 -5.44 -0.99
N GLU A 140 -3.09 -5.85 -0.27
CA GLU A 140 -4.44 -5.40 -0.54
C GLU A 140 -4.58 -3.90 -0.30
N PHE A 141 -3.97 -3.41 0.76
CA PHE A 141 -4.06 -1.98 1.07
C PHE A 141 -3.37 -1.14 -0.01
N VAL A 142 -2.16 -1.54 -0.40
CA VAL A 142 -1.39 -0.84 -1.42
C VAL A 142 -2.11 -0.87 -2.75
N GLY A 143 -2.79 -1.97 -3.05
CA GLY A 143 -3.49 -2.13 -4.32
C GLY A 143 -4.83 -1.42 -4.41
N ASN A 144 -5.35 -0.90 -3.30
CA ASN A 144 -6.66 -0.25 -3.29
C ASN A 144 -6.47 1.27 -3.32
N THR A 145 -6.61 1.83 -4.50
CA THR A 145 -6.44 3.26 -4.72
C THR A 145 -7.30 4.11 -3.78
N GLY A 146 -8.50 3.64 -3.48
CA GLY A 146 -9.42 4.39 -2.61
C GLY A 146 -8.86 4.66 -1.24
N ASN A 147 -7.94 3.84 -0.74
CA ASN A 147 -7.35 4.06 0.58
C ASN A 147 -6.55 5.35 0.65
N PHE A 148 -6.07 5.86 -0.50
CA PHE A 148 -5.17 7.01 -0.53
C PHE A 148 -5.88 8.31 -0.84
N PHE A 149 -7.17 8.26 -1.15
CA PHE A 149 -7.95 9.45 -1.47
C PHE A 149 -9.05 9.72 -0.46
N LYS A 150 -9.02 9.04 0.67
CA LYS A 150 -9.97 9.29 1.73
C LYS A 150 -9.68 10.63 2.36
N THR A 151 -10.73 11.42 2.53
CA THR A 151 -10.63 12.65 3.30
C THR A 151 -11.24 12.40 4.66
N THR A 152 -10.68 12.97 5.64
CA THR A 152 -11.22 12.85 6.99
C THR A 152 -11.90 14.12 7.42
#